data_aa305e382f7f98be5f38819f58de0170
#
_entry.id   aa305e382f7f98be5f38819f58de0170
#
_cell.length_a   1.000
_cell.length_b   1.000
_cell.length_c   1.000
_cell.angle_alpha   90.00
_cell.angle_beta   90.00
_cell.angle_gamma   90.00
#
_symmetry.space_group_name_H-M   'P 1'
#
loop_
_entity.id
_entity.type
_entity.pdbx_description
1 polymer ?
#
loop_
_entity_poly.entity_id
_entity_poly.type
_entity_poly.pdbx_seq_one_letter_code
_entity_poly.pdbx_strand_id
1 'polypeptide(L)'
;MKIAECMTQEVEIVTPDQPIREAARFMLRADAGIMPVSEGDRLVGMVTDRDIAVRAVAEGRGPDTPVREIMSGDVLYCFEDDEVEAVALKMSDAQVRRMPVLSRQDETLVGIVSLGDISRSEQSEAASIALDGITDPGGERSQSE
;
A
#
# COMPACT_ATOMS: atom_id res chain seq x y z
N MET A 1 -19.87 3.67 6.72
CA MET A 1 -19.43 2.98 5.48
C MET A 1 -18.19 2.15 5.77
N LYS A 2 -18.23 0.91 5.44
CA LYS A 2 -17.10 -0.01 5.60
C LYS A 2 -16.13 0.15 4.44
N ILE A 3 -14.84 -0.12 4.71
CA ILE A 3 -13.80 -0.05 3.67
C ILE A 3 -14.10 -0.97 2.49
N ALA A 4 -14.72 -2.13 2.74
CA ALA A 4 -15.09 -3.05 1.66
C ALA A 4 -15.95 -2.39 0.57
N GLU A 5 -16.69 -1.34 0.94
CA GLU A 5 -17.62 -0.67 0.01
C GLU A 5 -16.91 0.30 -0.94
N CYS A 6 -15.67 0.71 -0.63
CA CYS A 6 -14.94 1.65 -1.48
C CYS A 6 -13.55 1.17 -1.94
N MET A 7 -13.05 0.06 -1.42
CA MET A 7 -11.74 -0.46 -1.79
C MET A 7 -11.73 -1.05 -3.21
N THR A 8 -10.54 -1.19 -3.76
CA THR A 8 -10.33 -1.92 -5.01
C THR A 8 -10.07 -3.38 -4.67
N GLN A 9 -10.85 -4.28 -5.24
CA GLN A 9 -10.78 -5.72 -4.93
C GLN A 9 -9.74 -6.45 -5.76
N GLU A 10 -9.53 -6.03 -7.00
CA GLU A 10 -8.54 -6.67 -7.86
C GLU A 10 -7.17 -6.07 -7.57
N VAL A 11 -6.41 -6.73 -6.72
CA VAL A 11 -5.11 -6.25 -6.28
C VAL A 11 -4.03 -6.99 -7.04
N GLU A 12 -3.17 -6.26 -7.73
CA GLU A 12 -1.95 -6.83 -8.28
C GLU A 12 -0.93 -6.96 -7.16
N ILE A 13 -0.30 -8.11 -7.07
CA ILE A 13 0.69 -8.41 -6.04
C ILE A 13 1.97 -8.93 -6.71
N VAL A 14 3.06 -8.85 -5.96
CA VAL A 14 4.28 -9.58 -6.29
C VAL A 14 4.60 -10.53 -5.16
N THR A 15 5.32 -11.60 -5.47
CA THR A 15 5.81 -12.54 -4.46
C THR A 15 7.21 -12.14 -4.03
N PRO A 16 7.66 -12.55 -2.83
CA PRO A 16 9.00 -12.18 -2.36
C PRO A 16 10.14 -12.65 -3.25
N ASP A 17 9.94 -13.73 -4.00
CA ASP A 17 10.98 -14.31 -4.86
C ASP A 17 11.01 -13.72 -6.26
N GLN A 18 9.99 -12.96 -6.66
CA GLN A 18 10.00 -12.32 -7.96
C GLN A 18 11.06 -11.23 -8.02
N PRO A 19 11.67 -11.01 -9.19
CA PRO A 19 12.66 -9.94 -9.33
C PRO A 19 12.01 -8.56 -9.26
N ILE A 20 12.76 -7.59 -8.77
CA ILE A 20 12.26 -6.21 -8.65
C ILE A 20 11.80 -5.64 -9.98
N ARG A 21 12.35 -6.13 -11.10
CA ARG A 21 11.90 -5.77 -12.44
C ARG A 21 10.40 -6.01 -12.61
N GLU A 22 9.88 -7.12 -12.08
CA GLU A 22 8.46 -7.43 -12.18
C GLU A 22 7.61 -6.46 -11.36
N ALA A 23 8.07 -6.09 -10.17
CA ALA A 23 7.39 -5.06 -9.38
C ALA A 23 7.33 -3.74 -10.16
N ALA A 24 8.44 -3.34 -10.76
CA ALA A 24 8.51 -2.11 -11.55
C ALA A 24 7.55 -2.15 -12.75
N ARG A 25 7.45 -3.29 -13.42
CA ARG A 25 6.52 -3.47 -14.54
C ARG A 25 5.06 -3.35 -14.11
N PHE A 26 4.72 -3.95 -12.97
CA PHE A 26 3.36 -3.83 -12.42
C PHE A 26 3.05 -2.39 -12.05
N MET A 27 4.01 -1.68 -11.45
CA MET A 27 3.84 -0.27 -11.10
C MET A 27 3.58 0.59 -12.35
N LEU A 28 4.27 0.29 -13.42
CA LEU A 28 4.07 0.99 -14.69
C LEU A 28 2.67 0.74 -15.23
N ARG A 29 2.21 -0.51 -15.25
CA ARG A 29 0.88 -0.86 -15.78
C ARG A 29 -0.25 -0.32 -14.92
N ALA A 30 -0.07 -0.36 -13.61
CA ALA A 30 -1.10 0.08 -12.66
C ALA A 30 -1.04 1.58 -12.37
N ASP A 31 0.00 2.27 -12.86
CA ASP A 31 0.27 3.67 -12.56
C ASP A 31 0.27 3.90 -11.04
N ALA A 32 1.00 3.07 -10.34
CA ALA A 32 1.08 3.11 -8.88
C ALA A 32 2.53 2.93 -8.44
N GLY A 33 2.91 3.62 -7.37
CA GLY A 33 4.26 3.56 -6.83
C GLY A 33 4.42 2.60 -5.66
N ILE A 34 3.41 1.78 -5.37
CA ILE A 34 3.43 0.88 -4.24
C ILE A 34 2.67 -0.40 -4.59
N MET A 35 3.18 -1.53 -4.10
CA MET A 35 2.53 -2.83 -4.32
C MET A 35 2.62 -3.71 -3.10
N PRO A 36 1.56 -4.46 -2.81
CA PRO A 36 1.63 -5.51 -1.79
C PRO A 36 2.54 -6.65 -2.25
N VAL A 37 3.30 -7.18 -1.30
CA VAL A 37 4.09 -8.39 -1.48
C VAL A 37 3.37 -9.50 -0.71
N SER A 38 3.04 -10.58 -1.40
CA SER A 38 2.19 -11.62 -0.84
C SER A 38 2.74 -13.01 -1.13
N GLU A 39 2.60 -13.91 -0.18
CA GLU A 39 2.84 -15.33 -0.37
C GLU A 39 1.47 -16.02 -0.35
N GLY A 40 1.04 -16.52 -1.51
CA GLY A 40 -0.34 -16.95 -1.66
C GLY A 40 -1.26 -15.75 -1.46
N ASP A 41 -2.17 -15.83 -0.50
CA ASP A 41 -3.08 -14.74 -0.16
C ASP A 41 -2.68 -14.01 1.13
N ARG A 42 -1.49 -14.30 1.67
CA ARG A 42 -1.00 -13.68 2.90
C ARG A 42 -0.06 -12.53 2.59
N LEU A 43 -0.37 -11.36 3.14
CA LEU A 43 0.46 -10.17 3.01
C LEU A 43 1.74 -10.36 3.83
N VAL A 44 2.92 -10.21 3.20
CA VAL A 44 4.21 -10.35 3.86
C VAL A 44 5.04 -9.07 3.80
N GLY A 45 4.66 -8.11 2.98
CA GLY A 45 5.40 -6.85 2.88
C GLY A 45 4.76 -5.89 1.89
N MET A 46 5.43 -4.77 1.74
CA MET A 46 5.11 -3.76 0.70
C MET A 46 6.41 -3.38 0.01
N VAL A 47 6.32 -3.10 -1.28
CA VAL A 47 7.45 -2.59 -2.04
C VAL A 47 7.01 -1.31 -2.76
N THR A 48 7.88 -0.31 -2.75
CA THR A 48 7.61 0.98 -3.38
C THR A 48 8.63 1.25 -4.49
N ASP A 49 8.30 2.19 -5.37
CA ASP A 49 9.25 2.70 -6.36
C ASP A 49 10.45 3.34 -5.67
N ARG A 50 10.25 3.97 -4.52
CA ARG A 50 11.36 4.50 -3.74
C ARG A 50 12.27 3.39 -3.23
N ASP A 51 11.72 2.26 -2.78
CA ASP A 51 12.52 1.10 -2.37
C ASP A 51 13.41 0.61 -3.51
N ILE A 52 12.86 0.55 -4.71
CA ILE A 52 13.62 0.13 -5.89
C ILE A 52 14.76 1.10 -6.17
N ALA A 53 14.51 2.41 -6.09
CA ALA A 53 15.52 3.41 -6.35
C ALA A 53 16.60 3.45 -5.27
N VAL A 54 16.21 3.44 -4.00
CA VAL A 54 17.12 3.72 -2.88
C VAL A 54 17.76 2.45 -2.34
N ARG A 55 17.00 1.36 -2.25
CA ARG A 55 17.51 0.11 -1.69
C ARG A 55 18.09 -0.85 -2.72
N ALA A 56 17.76 -0.66 -3.99
CA ALA A 56 18.29 -1.49 -5.05
C ALA A 56 19.27 -0.71 -5.92
N VAL A 57 18.80 0.25 -6.68
CA VAL A 57 19.66 0.95 -7.65
C VAL A 57 20.82 1.68 -6.97
N ALA A 58 20.54 2.44 -5.92
CA ALA A 58 21.59 3.19 -5.21
C ALA A 58 22.63 2.28 -4.56
N GLU A 59 22.25 1.05 -4.21
CA GLU A 59 23.14 0.07 -3.59
C GLU A 59 23.82 -0.87 -4.61
N GLY A 60 23.62 -0.62 -5.89
CA GLY A 60 24.24 -1.42 -6.94
C GLY A 60 23.56 -2.77 -7.19
N ARG A 61 22.35 -2.97 -6.70
CA ARG A 61 21.61 -4.20 -6.94
C ARG A 61 20.91 -4.12 -8.30
N GLY A 62 20.99 -5.22 -9.05
CA GLY A 62 20.43 -5.28 -10.40
C GLY A 62 18.94 -5.62 -10.43
N PRO A 63 18.34 -5.59 -11.63
CA PRO A 63 16.90 -5.82 -11.80
C PRO A 63 16.43 -7.23 -11.47
N ASP A 64 17.36 -8.19 -11.37
CA ASP A 64 17.02 -9.57 -11.00
C ASP A 64 17.02 -9.82 -9.49
N THR A 65 17.29 -8.79 -8.69
CA THR A 65 17.23 -8.88 -7.23
C THR A 65 15.83 -9.29 -6.78
N PRO A 66 15.70 -10.29 -5.88
CA PRO A 66 14.39 -10.65 -5.35
C PRO A 66 13.76 -9.52 -4.55
N VAL A 67 12.46 -9.36 -4.69
CA VAL A 67 11.70 -8.31 -3.99
C VAL A 67 11.94 -8.36 -2.47
N ARG A 68 12.08 -9.57 -1.89
CA ARG A 68 12.29 -9.73 -0.45
C ARG A 68 13.48 -8.92 0.08
N GLU A 69 14.49 -8.66 -0.74
CA GLU A 69 15.70 -7.99 -0.30
C GLU A 69 15.53 -6.49 -0.13
N ILE A 70 14.45 -5.92 -0.70
CA ILE A 70 14.23 -4.48 -0.64
C ILE A 70 12.87 -4.09 -0.07
N MET A 71 11.96 -5.04 0.12
CA MET A 71 10.62 -4.74 0.64
C MET A 71 10.65 -4.33 2.10
N SER A 72 9.58 -3.68 2.55
CA SER A 72 9.33 -3.41 3.96
C SER A 72 8.42 -4.49 4.52
N GLY A 73 8.81 -5.10 5.66
CA GLY A 73 7.99 -6.09 6.33
C GLY A 73 7.04 -5.50 7.36
N ASP A 74 7.28 -4.26 7.78
CA ASP A 74 6.41 -3.55 8.74
C ASP A 74 5.31 -2.86 7.96
N VAL A 75 4.23 -3.60 7.68
CA VAL A 75 3.17 -3.11 6.82
C VAL A 75 2.00 -2.64 7.66
N LEU A 76 1.56 -1.41 7.39
CA LEU A 76 0.29 -0.91 7.89
C LEU A 76 -0.82 -1.46 7.01
N TYR A 77 -1.88 -1.94 7.64
CA TYR A 77 -3.03 -2.47 6.93
C TYR A 77 -4.31 -2.14 7.70
N CYS A 78 -5.43 -2.33 7.05
CA CYS A 78 -6.73 -2.22 7.69
C CYS A 78 -7.55 -3.47 7.35
N PHE A 79 -8.71 -3.59 7.97
CA PHE A 79 -9.61 -4.70 7.72
C PHE A 79 -10.80 -4.22 6.89
N GLU A 80 -11.35 -5.12 6.08
CA GLU A 80 -12.45 -4.77 5.17
C GLU A 80 -13.69 -4.27 5.91
N ASP A 81 -13.87 -4.64 7.16
CA ASP A 81 -15.00 -4.21 7.99
C ASP A 81 -14.70 -2.97 8.84
N ASP A 82 -13.52 -2.38 8.68
CA ASP A 82 -13.20 -1.12 9.35
C ASP A 82 -14.01 0.02 8.75
N GLU A 83 -14.35 1.00 9.58
CA GLU A 83 -15.04 2.19 9.10
C GLU A 83 -14.09 3.09 8.32
N VAL A 84 -14.60 3.69 7.25
CA VAL A 84 -13.80 4.56 6.37
C VAL A 84 -13.12 5.68 7.15
N GLU A 85 -13.84 6.28 8.12
CA GLU A 85 -13.25 7.35 8.93
C GLU A 85 -12.06 6.89 9.77
N ALA A 86 -12.14 5.68 10.33
CA ALA A 86 -11.04 5.12 11.12
C ALA A 86 -9.82 4.87 10.23
N VAL A 87 -10.03 4.41 9.01
CA VAL A 87 -8.94 4.17 8.06
C VAL A 87 -8.32 5.49 7.59
N ALA A 88 -9.15 6.51 7.37
CA ALA A 88 -8.65 7.84 7.02
C ALA A 88 -7.73 8.40 8.11
N LEU A 89 -8.09 8.21 9.40
CA LEU A 89 -7.22 8.60 10.51
C LEU A 89 -5.92 7.82 10.51
N LYS A 90 -5.98 6.53 10.22
CA LYS A 90 -4.77 5.69 10.13
C LYS A 90 -3.85 6.17 9.01
N MET A 91 -4.40 6.52 7.85
CA MET A 91 -3.64 7.10 6.75
C MET A 91 -3.01 8.43 7.14
N SER A 92 -3.77 9.25 7.86
CA SER A 92 -3.29 10.54 8.37
C SER A 92 -2.09 10.37 9.27
N ASP A 93 -2.20 9.50 10.27
CA ASP A 93 -1.14 9.29 11.26
C ASP A 93 0.12 8.70 10.64
N ALA A 94 -0.04 7.80 9.69
CA ALA A 94 1.09 7.13 9.06
C ALA A 94 1.61 7.88 7.83
N GLN A 95 0.88 8.89 7.36
CA GLN A 95 1.22 9.67 6.17
C GLN A 95 1.32 8.81 4.92
N VAL A 96 0.36 7.90 4.73
CA VAL A 96 0.29 7.02 3.57
C VAL A 96 -0.95 7.32 2.74
N ARG A 97 -0.86 7.08 1.43
CA ARG A 97 -1.96 7.30 0.48
C ARG A 97 -2.68 6.03 0.08
N ARG A 98 -2.13 4.89 0.42
CA ARG A 98 -2.69 3.57 0.10
C ARG A 98 -2.46 2.65 1.26
N MET A 99 -3.35 1.69 1.40
CA MET A 99 -3.24 0.73 2.49
C MET A 99 -3.83 -0.59 2.05
N PRO A 100 -3.13 -1.71 2.28
CA PRO A 100 -3.72 -3.01 2.02
C PRO A 100 -4.87 -3.30 2.96
N VAL A 101 -5.85 -4.04 2.47
CA VAL A 101 -7.05 -4.41 3.19
C VAL A 101 -7.09 -5.91 3.37
N LEU A 102 -7.24 -6.35 4.60
CA LEU A 102 -7.28 -7.78 4.94
C LEU A 102 -8.68 -8.19 5.40
N SER A 103 -8.97 -9.47 5.27
CA SER A 103 -10.11 -10.08 5.92
C SER A 103 -9.80 -10.26 7.41
N ARG A 104 -10.71 -9.84 8.28
CA ARG A 104 -10.50 -9.99 9.73
C ARG A 104 -10.53 -11.46 10.16
N GLN A 105 -11.24 -12.30 9.44
CA GLN A 105 -11.39 -13.70 9.80
C GLN A 105 -10.12 -14.51 9.64
N ASP A 106 -9.45 -14.39 8.49
CA ASP A 106 -8.30 -15.21 8.15
C ASP A 106 -7.05 -14.40 7.80
N GLU A 107 -7.15 -13.08 7.85
CA GLU A 107 -6.05 -12.15 7.58
C GLU A 107 -5.47 -12.28 6.17
N THR A 108 -6.31 -12.70 5.22
CA THR A 108 -5.90 -12.73 3.82
C THR A 108 -6.07 -11.36 3.18
N LEU A 109 -5.25 -11.09 2.17
CA LEU A 109 -5.32 -9.83 1.43
C LEU A 109 -6.56 -9.86 0.52
N VAL A 110 -7.48 -8.92 0.71
CA VAL A 110 -8.75 -8.87 -0.03
C VAL A 110 -8.91 -7.63 -0.87
N GLY A 111 -8.07 -6.63 -0.67
CA GLY A 111 -8.16 -5.40 -1.45
C GLY A 111 -7.08 -4.42 -1.12
N ILE A 112 -7.17 -3.25 -1.75
CA ILE A 112 -6.34 -2.10 -1.43
C ILE A 112 -7.24 -0.87 -1.44
N VAL A 113 -7.03 0.02 -0.50
CA VAL A 113 -7.76 1.28 -0.43
C VAL A 113 -6.80 2.43 -0.61
N SER A 114 -7.18 3.42 -1.41
CA SER A 114 -6.39 4.61 -1.63
C SER A 114 -7.14 5.84 -1.16
N LEU A 115 -6.39 6.92 -0.95
CA LEU A 115 -6.99 8.23 -0.68
C LEU A 115 -7.99 8.59 -1.78
N GLY A 116 -7.68 8.28 -3.04
CA GLY A 116 -8.58 8.50 -4.17
C GLY A 116 -9.88 7.72 -4.05
N ASP A 117 -9.81 6.47 -3.59
CA ASP A 117 -11.01 5.65 -3.38
C ASP A 117 -11.95 6.30 -2.35
N ILE A 118 -11.37 6.79 -1.25
CA ILE A 118 -12.15 7.46 -0.20
C ILE A 118 -12.76 8.76 -0.74
N SER A 119 -12.00 9.53 -1.51
CA SER A 119 -12.49 10.81 -2.04
C SER A 119 -13.63 10.66 -3.05
N ARG A 120 -13.69 9.51 -3.72
CA ARG A 120 -14.78 9.20 -4.67
C ARG A 120 -15.98 8.51 -4.03
N SER A 121 -15.87 8.17 -2.73
CA SER A 121 -16.93 7.48 -2.01
C SER A 121 -17.96 8.46 -1.44
N GLU A 122 -19.01 7.90 -0.83
CA GLU A 122 -20.01 8.71 -0.11
C GLU A 122 -19.42 9.36 1.15
N GLN A 123 -18.27 8.89 1.62
CA GLN A 123 -17.55 9.44 2.76
C GLN A 123 -16.38 10.31 2.31
N SER A 124 -16.57 11.08 1.24
CA SER A 124 -15.50 11.89 0.66
C SER A 124 -14.87 12.90 1.63
N GLU A 125 -15.62 13.34 2.65
CA GLU A 125 -15.10 14.24 3.68
C GLU A 125 -13.94 13.58 4.48
N ALA A 126 -13.94 12.26 4.62
CA ALA A 126 -12.89 11.55 5.32
C ALA A 126 -11.54 11.70 4.59
N ALA A 127 -11.56 11.94 3.29
CA ALA A 127 -10.34 12.15 2.52
C ALA A 127 -9.57 13.39 2.99
N SER A 128 -10.27 14.43 3.46
CA SER A 128 -9.62 15.64 3.98
C SER A 128 -8.82 15.34 5.24
N ILE A 129 -9.31 14.45 6.08
CA ILE A 129 -8.60 14.04 7.31
C ILE A 129 -7.29 13.36 6.95
N ALA A 130 -7.34 12.42 6.00
CA ALA A 130 -6.14 11.71 5.56
C ALA A 130 -5.16 12.68 4.90
N LEU A 131 -5.64 13.54 4.01
CA LEU A 131 -4.81 14.48 3.27
C LEU A 131 -4.07 15.44 4.19
N ASP A 132 -4.75 15.97 5.20
CA ASP A 132 -4.14 16.89 6.16
C ASP A 132 -2.94 16.23 6.86
N GLY A 133 -3.09 14.99 7.30
CA GLY A 133 -1.99 14.28 7.95
C GLY A 133 -0.86 13.91 6.98
N ILE A 134 -1.20 13.45 5.78
CA ILE A 134 -0.23 13.05 4.76
C ILE A 134 0.65 14.24 4.35
N THR A 135 0.05 15.43 4.28
CA THR A 135 0.77 16.63 3.84
C THR A 135 1.42 17.41 4.97
N ASP A 136 1.29 16.96 6.22
CA ASP A 136 1.95 17.60 7.37
C ASP A 136 3.48 17.53 7.20
N PRO A 137 4.17 18.68 7.11
CA PRO A 137 5.61 18.68 6.85
C PRO A 137 6.47 18.16 8.00
N GLY A 138 5.90 18.07 9.21
CA GLY A 138 6.64 17.58 10.39
C GLY A 138 6.57 16.10 10.63
N GLY A 139 5.82 15.34 9.81
CA GLY A 139 5.59 13.92 10.04
C GLY A 139 6.58 13.00 9.37
N GLU A 140 6.57 11.74 9.79
CA GLU A 140 7.32 10.66 9.15
C GLU A 140 6.44 9.93 8.16
N ARG A 141 7.03 9.52 7.04
CA ARG A 141 6.32 8.75 6.00
C ARG A 141 6.83 7.33 6.01
N SER A 142 5.96 6.38 6.24
CA SER A 142 6.32 4.97 6.29
C SER A 142 6.15 4.26 4.95
N GLN A 143 5.15 4.63 4.18
CA GLN A 143 4.86 4.01 2.88
C GLN A 143 4.64 5.13 1.88
N SER A 144 5.70 5.54 1.18
CA SER A 144 5.60 6.60 0.19
C SER A 144 4.90 6.12 -1.07
N GLU A 145 4.28 7.03 -1.78
CA GLU A 145 3.65 6.77 -3.06
C GLU A 145 4.66 6.61 -4.18
#